data_b2ac30fd70b259428dc8009acd2547e1
#
_entry.id   b2ac30fd70b259428dc8009acd2547e1
#
_cell.length_a   1.000
_cell.length_b   1.000
_cell.length_c   1.000
_cell.angle_alpha   90.00
_cell.angle_beta   90.00
_cell.angle_gamma   90.00
#
_symmetry.space_group_name_H-M   'P 1'
#
loop_
_entity.id
_entity.type
_entity.pdbx_description
1 polymer ?
#
loop_
_entity_poly.entity_id
_entity_poly.type
_entity_poly.pdbx_seq_one_letter_code
_entity_poly.pdbx_strand_id
1 'polypeptide(L)'
;RTLRSNLEYSDPDGDAEALGISSASWPLFGVVWDSAKALAHHMLRMDTDSKHILEVGCGIGLASLVLNHGGADITATDYHPRAGEFLNINVQLNQGQPIPFVRTGWADEDLLLGKFDMIIGSDLLYEREHVDLLAAFIDKHARPTCEVIIVDPGRGHHAPFSKKMIELGYTSSQQKIANTDYLPETFSCQVLQYYRQ
;
A
#
# COMPACT_ATOMS: atom_id res chain seq x y z
N ARG A 1 -2.80 -2.60 -16.79
CA ARG A 1 -3.95 -1.71 -16.94
C ARG A 1 -3.91 -0.62 -15.88
N THR A 2 -4.14 0.62 -16.27
CA THR A 2 -4.30 1.79 -15.41
C THR A 2 -5.42 2.65 -15.96
N LEU A 3 -5.96 3.54 -15.16
CA LEU A 3 -6.75 4.67 -15.66
C LEU A 3 -5.79 5.69 -16.30
N ARG A 4 -6.22 6.36 -17.37
CA ARG A 4 -5.42 7.40 -18.04
C ARG A 4 -5.36 8.69 -17.23
N SER A 5 -6.40 8.94 -16.46
CA SER A 5 -6.51 10.07 -15.56
C SER A 5 -7.50 9.77 -14.43
N ASN A 6 -7.48 10.60 -13.40
CA ASN A 6 -8.44 10.57 -12.31
C ASN A 6 -9.88 11.00 -12.70
N LEU A 7 -10.15 11.27 -13.98
CA LEU A 7 -11.48 11.59 -14.50
C LEU A 7 -12.12 10.43 -15.28
N GLU A 8 -11.39 9.33 -15.47
CA GLU A 8 -11.83 8.26 -16.37
C GLU A 8 -12.84 7.28 -15.73
N TYR A 9 -12.86 7.19 -14.40
CA TYR A 9 -13.74 6.27 -13.68
C TYR A 9 -14.97 6.98 -13.13
N SER A 10 -16.16 6.44 -13.40
CA SER A 10 -17.45 7.04 -13.06
C SER A 10 -18.36 6.14 -12.19
N ASP A 11 -17.81 5.08 -11.58
CA ASP A 11 -18.53 4.11 -10.74
C ASP A 11 -19.86 3.62 -11.39
N PRO A 12 -19.78 2.97 -12.57
CA PRO A 12 -20.98 2.65 -13.36
C PRO A 12 -21.94 1.70 -12.66
N ASP A 13 -21.45 0.89 -11.73
CA ASP A 13 -22.21 -0.13 -11.00
C ASP A 13 -22.66 0.38 -9.60
N GLY A 14 -22.20 1.56 -9.17
CA GLY A 14 -22.52 2.14 -7.85
C GLY A 14 -21.82 1.44 -6.67
N ASP A 15 -20.85 0.58 -6.94
CA ASP A 15 -20.16 -0.22 -5.91
C ASP A 15 -19.32 0.63 -4.97
N ALA A 16 -18.66 1.67 -5.50
CA ALA A 16 -17.83 2.56 -4.70
C ALA A 16 -18.71 3.50 -3.85
N GLU A 17 -19.82 4.01 -4.40
CA GLU A 17 -20.80 4.82 -3.67
C GLU A 17 -21.43 4.03 -2.52
N ALA A 18 -21.79 2.77 -2.76
CA ALA A 18 -22.36 1.88 -1.74
C ALA A 18 -21.40 1.64 -0.55
N LEU A 19 -20.09 1.75 -0.76
CA LEU A 19 -19.06 1.67 0.28
C LEU A 19 -18.74 3.04 0.92
N GLY A 20 -19.47 4.10 0.55
CA GLY A 20 -19.23 5.45 1.06
C GLY A 20 -17.99 6.14 0.48
N ILE A 21 -17.39 5.61 -0.58
CA ILE A 21 -16.26 6.24 -1.26
C ILE A 21 -16.79 7.47 -2.01
N SER A 22 -16.23 8.64 -1.73
CA SER A 22 -16.65 9.87 -2.40
C SER A 22 -16.33 9.86 -3.89
N SER A 23 -17.14 10.53 -4.71
CA SER A 23 -16.92 10.60 -6.16
C SER A 23 -15.57 11.17 -6.55
N ALA A 24 -14.99 12.05 -5.74
CA ALA A 24 -13.64 12.58 -5.93
C ALA A 24 -12.56 11.51 -5.74
N SER A 25 -12.85 10.45 -4.99
CA SER A 25 -11.92 9.37 -4.66
C SER A 25 -12.09 8.13 -5.53
N TRP A 26 -13.20 8.01 -6.30
CA TRP A 26 -13.47 6.82 -7.13
C TRP A 26 -12.31 6.41 -8.04
N PRO A 27 -11.65 7.32 -8.78
CA PRO A 27 -10.60 6.93 -9.73
C PRO A 27 -9.23 6.72 -9.09
N LEU A 28 -9.03 7.06 -7.82
CA LEU A 28 -7.70 7.11 -7.21
C LEU A 28 -6.98 5.76 -7.18
N PHE A 29 -7.72 4.65 -7.04
CA PHE A 29 -7.16 3.30 -7.05
C PHE A 29 -6.49 2.92 -8.36
N GLY A 30 -6.97 3.47 -9.48
CA GLY A 30 -6.59 3.05 -10.83
C GLY A 30 -5.44 3.85 -11.45
N VAL A 31 -4.89 4.82 -10.75
CA VAL A 31 -3.80 5.70 -11.21
C VAL A 31 -2.45 5.19 -10.71
N VAL A 32 -1.40 5.38 -11.52
CA VAL A 32 -0.02 5.11 -11.08
C VAL A 32 0.51 6.32 -10.34
N TRP A 33 0.57 6.23 -9.00
CA TRP A 33 1.14 7.27 -8.17
C TRP A 33 2.67 7.21 -8.15
N ASP A 34 3.33 8.36 -8.06
CA ASP A 34 4.78 8.41 -7.98
C ASP A 34 5.32 7.79 -6.68
N SER A 35 4.56 7.87 -5.58
CA SER A 35 4.83 7.14 -4.34
C SER A 35 4.80 5.62 -4.52
N ALA A 36 3.89 5.08 -5.35
CA ALA A 36 3.85 3.66 -5.67
C ALA A 36 5.05 3.23 -6.51
N LYS A 37 5.51 4.06 -7.46
CA LYS A 37 6.77 3.83 -8.18
C LYS A 37 7.95 3.80 -7.23
N ALA A 38 8.00 4.74 -6.29
CA ALA A 38 9.04 4.83 -5.29
C ALA A 38 9.07 3.59 -4.38
N LEU A 39 7.91 3.13 -3.91
CA LEU A 39 7.78 1.88 -3.14
C LEU A 39 8.28 0.69 -3.96
N ALA A 40 7.80 0.52 -5.20
CA ALA A 40 8.21 -0.59 -6.06
C ALA A 40 9.73 -0.63 -6.28
N HIS A 41 10.36 0.51 -6.56
CA HIS A 41 11.81 0.63 -6.68
C HIS A 41 12.57 0.35 -5.37
N HIS A 42 12.00 0.75 -4.23
CA HIS A 42 12.58 0.45 -2.92
C HIS A 42 12.56 -1.06 -2.67
N MET A 43 11.44 -1.73 -2.94
CA MET A 43 11.25 -3.16 -2.72
C MET A 43 12.16 -4.04 -3.58
N LEU A 44 12.61 -3.59 -4.76
CA LEU A 44 13.61 -4.32 -5.58
C LEU A 44 14.94 -4.58 -4.88
N ARG A 45 15.24 -3.85 -3.79
CA ARG A 45 16.50 -3.93 -3.05
C ARG A 45 16.35 -4.57 -1.67
N MET A 46 15.11 -4.91 -1.31
CA MET A 46 14.82 -5.50 -0.01
C MET A 46 14.96 -7.01 -0.06
N ASP A 47 15.46 -7.57 1.03
CA ASP A 47 15.41 -9.00 1.23
C ASP A 47 13.98 -9.42 1.60
N THR A 48 13.35 -10.18 0.73
CA THR A 48 11.98 -10.66 0.87
C THR A 48 11.89 -12.19 0.99
N ASP A 49 13.02 -12.86 1.04
CA ASP A 49 13.07 -14.32 1.12
C ASP A 49 12.40 -14.83 2.39
N SER A 50 11.53 -15.81 2.22
CA SER A 50 10.77 -16.47 3.30
C SER A 50 9.88 -15.55 4.13
N LYS A 51 9.57 -14.32 3.66
CA LYS A 51 8.65 -13.40 4.31
C LYS A 51 7.25 -13.48 3.68
N HIS A 52 6.22 -13.56 4.54
CA HIS A 52 4.86 -13.25 4.15
C HIS A 52 4.68 -11.73 4.13
N ILE A 53 4.36 -11.18 2.98
CA ILE A 53 4.29 -9.73 2.74
C ILE A 53 2.84 -9.31 2.52
N LEU A 54 2.44 -8.16 3.07
CA LEU A 54 1.15 -7.52 2.83
C LEU A 54 1.36 -6.15 2.20
N GLU A 55 0.77 -5.88 1.03
CA GLU A 55 0.62 -4.52 0.54
C GLU A 55 -0.75 -3.97 0.94
N VAL A 56 -0.75 -2.82 1.62
CA VAL A 56 -1.93 -2.12 2.11
C VAL A 56 -2.24 -0.93 1.22
N GLY A 57 -3.50 -0.80 0.77
CA GLY A 57 -3.91 0.26 -0.14
C GLY A 57 -3.19 0.18 -1.48
N CYS A 58 -3.17 -1.02 -2.07
CA CYS A 58 -2.32 -1.35 -3.22
C CYS A 58 -2.70 -0.61 -4.52
N GLY A 59 -3.92 -0.08 -4.63
CA GLY A 59 -4.43 0.48 -5.88
C GLY A 59 -4.33 -0.52 -7.04
N ILE A 60 -3.49 -0.23 -8.02
CA ILE A 60 -3.22 -1.14 -9.15
C ILE A 60 -2.17 -2.23 -8.84
N GLY A 61 -1.61 -2.23 -7.63
CA GLY A 61 -0.69 -3.24 -7.13
C GLY A 61 0.72 -3.20 -7.72
N LEU A 62 1.28 -2.00 -7.97
CA LEU A 62 2.58 -1.90 -8.63
C LEU A 62 3.71 -2.57 -7.83
N ALA A 63 3.78 -2.35 -6.52
CA ALA A 63 4.79 -3.00 -5.66
C ALA A 63 4.53 -4.51 -5.55
N SER A 64 3.27 -4.92 -5.42
CA SER A 64 2.88 -6.34 -5.44
C SER A 64 3.31 -7.05 -6.73
N LEU A 65 3.16 -6.40 -7.90
CA LEU A 65 3.58 -6.96 -9.19
C LEU A 65 5.10 -7.14 -9.26
N VAL A 66 5.87 -6.16 -8.76
CA VAL A 66 7.34 -6.25 -8.72
C VAL A 66 7.78 -7.39 -7.80
N LEU A 67 7.20 -7.49 -6.61
CA LEU A 67 7.50 -8.56 -5.66
C LEU A 67 7.11 -9.94 -6.19
N ASN A 68 5.94 -10.04 -6.82
CA ASN A 68 5.47 -11.27 -7.47
C ASN A 68 6.41 -11.73 -8.59
N HIS A 69 6.91 -10.80 -9.40
CA HIS A 69 7.91 -11.10 -10.43
C HIS A 69 9.21 -11.64 -9.84
N GLY A 70 9.60 -11.18 -8.64
CA GLY A 70 10.74 -11.70 -7.86
C GLY A 70 10.45 -13.02 -7.12
N GLY A 71 9.23 -13.55 -7.20
CA GLY A 71 8.84 -14.80 -6.52
C GLY A 71 8.51 -14.64 -5.03
N ALA A 72 8.32 -13.41 -4.54
CA ALA A 72 7.95 -13.17 -3.15
C ALA A 72 6.52 -13.61 -2.84
N ASP A 73 6.28 -14.03 -1.60
CA ASP A 73 4.95 -14.36 -1.09
C ASP A 73 4.24 -13.07 -0.66
N ILE A 74 3.42 -12.53 -1.55
CA ILE A 74 2.74 -11.24 -1.41
C ILE A 74 1.22 -11.39 -1.45
N THR A 75 0.54 -10.77 -0.51
CA THR A 75 -0.91 -10.54 -0.49
C THR A 75 -1.17 -9.04 -0.63
N ALA A 76 -2.16 -8.65 -1.42
CA ALA A 76 -2.53 -7.26 -1.62
C ALA A 76 -3.91 -6.95 -1.03
N THR A 77 -4.07 -5.72 -0.51
CA THR A 77 -5.37 -5.22 -0.02
C THR A 77 -5.64 -3.82 -0.51
N ASP A 78 -6.92 -3.54 -0.73
CA ASP A 78 -7.42 -2.20 -1.02
C ASP A 78 -8.88 -2.08 -0.59
N TYR A 79 -9.32 -0.86 -0.32
CA TYR A 79 -10.73 -0.60 0.00
C TYR A 79 -11.62 -0.51 -1.24
N HIS A 80 -11.03 -0.07 -2.37
CA HIS A 80 -11.79 0.14 -3.59
C HIS A 80 -12.25 -1.20 -4.23
N PRO A 81 -13.56 -1.35 -4.58
CA PRO A 81 -14.11 -2.63 -5.03
C PRO A 81 -13.49 -3.14 -6.34
N ARG A 82 -12.98 -2.24 -7.19
CA ARG A 82 -12.37 -2.60 -8.49
C ARG A 82 -10.86 -2.84 -8.45
N ALA A 83 -10.19 -2.57 -7.33
CA ALA A 83 -8.73 -2.72 -7.23
C ALA A 83 -8.28 -4.17 -7.52
N GLY A 84 -8.98 -5.16 -6.98
CA GLY A 84 -8.67 -6.57 -7.22
C GLY A 84 -8.80 -7.00 -8.68
N GLU A 85 -9.76 -6.46 -9.43
CA GLU A 85 -9.90 -6.72 -10.86
C GLU A 85 -8.70 -6.16 -11.63
N PHE A 86 -8.29 -4.91 -11.33
CA PHE A 86 -7.13 -4.28 -11.96
C PHE A 86 -5.85 -5.03 -11.65
N LEU A 87 -5.65 -5.44 -10.40
CA LEU A 87 -4.52 -6.27 -10.00
C LEU A 87 -4.47 -7.57 -10.78
N ASN A 88 -5.58 -8.32 -10.87
CA ASN A 88 -5.66 -9.56 -11.63
C ASN A 88 -5.31 -9.39 -13.11
N ILE A 89 -5.84 -8.34 -13.76
CA ILE A 89 -5.52 -8.02 -15.15
C ILE A 89 -4.02 -7.71 -15.27
N ASN A 90 -3.45 -6.96 -14.32
CA ASN A 90 -2.04 -6.60 -14.35
C ASN A 90 -1.14 -7.81 -14.12
N VAL A 91 -1.51 -8.74 -13.24
CA VAL A 91 -0.81 -10.03 -13.07
C VAL A 91 -0.76 -10.79 -14.39
N GLN A 92 -1.90 -10.93 -15.09
CA GLN A 92 -1.97 -11.64 -16.38
C GLN A 92 -1.12 -10.95 -17.47
N LEU A 93 -1.19 -9.62 -17.57
CA LEU A 93 -0.39 -8.84 -18.54
C LEU A 93 1.11 -8.97 -18.32
N ASN A 94 1.55 -9.18 -17.08
CA ASN A 94 2.94 -9.39 -16.70
C ASN A 94 3.33 -10.87 -16.59
N GLN A 95 2.44 -11.81 -16.95
CA GLN A 95 2.68 -13.26 -16.88
C GLN A 95 3.11 -13.72 -15.48
N GLY A 96 2.60 -13.03 -14.44
CA GLY A 96 2.89 -13.31 -13.04
C GLY A 96 2.06 -14.47 -12.47
N GLN A 97 2.42 -14.92 -11.28
CA GLN A 97 1.61 -15.85 -10.51
C GLN A 97 0.41 -15.12 -9.90
N PRO A 98 -0.71 -15.80 -9.64
CA PRO A 98 -1.84 -15.17 -8.94
C PRO A 98 -1.41 -14.53 -7.63
N ILE A 99 -1.83 -13.27 -7.39
CA ILE A 99 -1.62 -12.57 -6.13
C ILE A 99 -2.92 -12.62 -5.32
N PRO A 100 -2.93 -13.19 -4.10
CA PRO A 100 -4.08 -13.11 -3.22
C PRO A 100 -4.49 -11.65 -2.98
N PHE A 101 -5.78 -11.35 -3.12
CA PHE A 101 -6.32 -10.02 -2.89
C PHE A 101 -7.49 -10.07 -1.92
N VAL A 102 -7.49 -9.18 -0.93
CA VAL A 102 -8.59 -9.00 0.01
C VAL A 102 -9.06 -7.55 -0.04
N ARG A 103 -10.33 -7.34 -0.44
CA ARG A 103 -10.96 -6.03 -0.32
C ARG A 103 -11.25 -5.75 1.15
N THR A 104 -10.69 -4.71 1.70
CA THR A 104 -10.88 -4.33 3.10
C THR A 104 -10.59 -2.87 3.36
N GLY A 105 -11.36 -2.27 4.27
CA GLY A 105 -11.01 -1.04 4.97
C GLY A 105 -10.20 -1.33 6.23
N TRP A 106 -9.52 -0.32 6.75
CA TRP A 106 -8.72 -0.50 7.97
C TRP A 106 -9.56 -0.58 9.26
N ALA A 107 -10.83 -0.20 9.17
CA ALA A 107 -11.79 -0.33 10.28
C ALA A 107 -12.58 -1.65 10.25
N ASP A 108 -12.39 -2.49 9.23
CA ASP A 108 -13.14 -3.74 9.09
C ASP A 108 -12.68 -4.76 10.15
N GLU A 109 -13.63 -5.41 10.83
CA GLU A 109 -13.33 -6.26 11.99
C GLU A 109 -13.03 -7.72 11.63
N ASP A 110 -13.79 -8.31 10.71
CA ASP A 110 -13.75 -9.74 10.42
C ASP A 110 -12.94 -10.08 9.16
N LEU A 111 -11.62 -10.00 9.26
CA LEU A 111 -10.74 -10.34 8.16
C LEU A 111 -9.98 -11.64 8.42
N LEU A 112 -10.16 -12.61 7.53
CA LEU A 112 -9.31 -13.81 7.45
C LEU A 112 -7.97 -13.52 6.76
N LEU A 113 -7.39 -12.33 7.01
CA LEU A 113 -6.18 -11.87 6.33
C LEU A 113 -4.90 -12.50 6.87
N GLY A 114 -4.88 -12.92 8.13
CA GLY A 114 -3.71 -13.53 8.77
C GLY A 114 -2.68 -12.53 9.30
N LYS A 115 -1.44 -13.00 9.44
CA LYS A 115 -0.30 -12.27 10.03
C LYS A 115 0.90 -12.28 9.08
N PHE A 116 1.61 -11.14 9.03
CA PHE A 116 2.68 -10.90 8.07
C PHE A 116 4.00 -10.54 8.73
N ASP A 117 5.10 -10.92 8.06
CA ASP A 117 6.48 -10.59 8.46
C ASP A 117 6.87 -9.19 7.97
N MET A 118 6.24 -8.75 6.88
CA MET A 118 6.46 -7.44 6.29
C MET A 118 5.13 -6.83 5.83
N ILE A 119 4.93 -5.54 6.12
CA ILE A 119 3.76 -4.78 5.68
C ILE A 119 4.25 -3.55 4.93
N ILE A 120 3.78 -3.36 3.70
CA ILE A 120 4.21 -2.26 2.84
C ILE A 120 3.03 -1.44 2.34
N GLY A 121 3.29 -0.18 1.97
CA GLY A 121 2.28 0.67 1.36
C GLY A 121 2.83 2.02 0.93
N SER A 122 2.05 2.76 0.15
CA SER A 122 2.44 4.09 -0.32
C SER A 122 1.27 5.05 -0.35
N ASP A 123 1.52 6.31 0.00
CA ASP A 123 0.53 7.40 -0.01
C ASP A 123 -0.76 7.11 0.80
N LEU A 124 -0.61 6.50 1.97
CA LEU A 124 -1.74 6.05 2.80
C LEU A 124 -2.20 7.11 3.82
N LEU A 125 -1.34 8.08 4.15
CA LEU A 125 -1.54 9.04 5.24
C LEU A 125 -2.06 10.39 4.71
N TYR A 126 -3.14 10.37 3.92
CA TYR A 126 -3.69 11.60 3.32
C TYR A 126 -4.83 12.24 4.14
N GLU A 127 -5.37 11.54 5.14
CA GLU A 127 -6.36 12.05 6.09
C GLU A 127 -5.90 11.82 7.54
N ARG A 128 -6.35 12.68 8.46
CA ARG A 128 -5.92 12.63 9.85
C ARG A 128 -6.32 11.32 10.55
N GLU A 129 -7.51 10.82 10.26
CA GLU A 129 -8.04 9.58 10.84
C GLU A 129 -7.27 8.33 10.38
N HIS A 130 -6.60 8.41 9.24
CA HIS A 130 -5.76 7.32 8.73
C HIS A 130 -4.61 6.98 9.67
N VAL A 131 -4.15 7.92 10.50
CA VAL A 131 -3.07 7.68 11.47
C VAL A 131 -3.43 6.55 12.45
N ASP A 132 -4.58 6.64 13.08
CA ASP A 132 -5.00 5.64 14.07
C ASP A 132 -5.49 4.35 13.41
N LEU A 133 -6.27 4.46 12.34
CA LEU A 133 -6.82 3.32 11.61
C LEU A 133 -5.72 2.44 11.00
N LEU A 134 -4.77 3.04 10.28
CA LEU A 134 -3.67 2.31 9.66
C LEU A 134 -2.75 1.67 10.70
N ALA A 135 -2.42 2.40 11.77
CA ALA A 135 -1.56 1.86 12.83
C ALA A 135 -2.21 0.66 13.53
N ALA A 136 -3.51 0.73 13.83
CA ALA A 136 -4.27 -0.39 14.42
C ALA A 136 -4.37 -1.58 13.46
N PHE A 137 -4.62 -1.33 12.17
CA PHE A 137 -4.66 -2.36 11.14
C PHE A 137 -3.31 -3.08 11.00
N ILE A 138 -2.21 -2.33 10.96
CA ILE A 138 -0.86 -2.87 10.91
C ILE A 138 -0.58 -3.73 12.15
N ASP A 139 -0.86 -3.23 13.34
CA ASP A 139 -0.64 -3.98 14.59
C ASP A 139 -1.46 -5.28 14.64
N LYS A 140 -2.72 -5.22 14.19
CA LYS A 140 -3.61 -6.38 14.07
C LYS A 140 -3.05 -7.46 13.14
N HIS A 141 -2.36 -7.10 12.06
CA HIS A 141 -1.89 -8.03 11.03
C HIS A 141 -0.37 -8.27 11.05
N ALA A 142 0.38 -7.60 11.91
CA ALA A 142 1.80 -7.86 12.09
C ALA A 142 2.05 -9.13 12.93
N ARG A 143 3.07 -9.91 12.55
CA ARG A 143 3.68 -10.91 13.42
C ARG A 143 4.43 -10.25 14.57
N PRO A 144 4.79 -10.97 15.65
CA PRO A 144 5.60 -10.42 16.74
C PRO A 144 6.86 -9.73 16.21
N THR A 145 7.59 -10.38 15.30
CA THR A 145 8.66 -9.76 14.52
C THR A 145 8.08 -9.30 13.18
N CYS A 146 8.11 -8.01 12.91
CA CYS A 146 7.53 -7.44 11.69
C CYS A 146 8.25 -6.16 11.28
N GLU A 147 8.47 -6.03 9.98
CA GLU A 147 8.97 -4.83 9.33
C GLU A 147 7.82 -4.12 8.59
N VAL A 148 7.71 -2.80 8.76
CA VAL A 148 6.69 -1.98 8.07
C VAL A 148 7.39 -0.90 7.26
N ILE A 149 7.05 -0.79 5.98
CA ILE A 149 7.65 0.16 5.04
C ILE A 149 6.54 0.98 4.39
N ILE A 150 6.49 2.27 4.70
CA ILE A 150 5.51 3.20 4.11
C ILE A 150 6.25 4.28 3.33
N VAL A 151 5.93 4.44 2.05
CA VAL A 151 6.40 5.58 1.25
C VAL A 151 5.38 6.71 1.36
N ASP A 152 5.80 7.81 1.98
CA ASP A 152 4.96 8.98 2.23
C ASP A 152 5.42 10.19 1.40
N PRO A 153 4.56 10.82 0.57
CA PRO A 153 4.89 12.00 -0.21
C PRO A 153 4.88 13.31 0.62
N GLY A 154 4.65 13.23 1.94
CA GLY A 154 4.72 14.40 2.81
C GLY A 154 3.39 15.12 3.00
N ARG A 155 2.30 14.40 3.16
CA ARG A 155 0.96 14.98 3.40
C ARG A 155 0.75 15.54 4.82
N GLY A 156 1.79 15.51 5.68
CA GLY A 156 1.75 16.12 7.01
C GLY A 156 1.35 15.19 8.16
N HIS A 157 1.02 13.93 7.88
CA HIS A 157 0.55 12.99 8.91
C HIS A 157 1.60 11.94 9.33
N HIS A 158 2.79 11.92 8.72
CA HIS A 158 3.84 10.95 9.02
C HIS A 158 4.37 11.05 10.46
N ALA A 159 4.50 12.24 11.03
CA ALA A 159 5.01 12.40 12.40
C ALA A 159 4.03 11.87 13.47
N PRO A 160 2.72 12.20 13.44
CA PRO A 160 1.73 11.54 14.29
C PRO A 160 1.69 10.01 14.11
N PHE A 161 1.78 9.52 12.87
CA PHE A 161 1.79 8.09 12.60
C PHE A 161 3.04 7.41 13.19
N SER A 162 4.24 7.98 13.02
CA SER A 162 5.46 7.45 13.62
C SER A 162 5.38 7.39 15.14
N LYS A 163 4.79 8.42 15.78
CA LYS A 163 4.54 8.41 17.23
C LYS A 163 3.65 7.24 17.64
N LYS A 164 2.56 7.01 16.90
CA LYS A 164 1.63 5.91 17.15
C LYS A 164 2.30 4.55 17.02
N MET A 165 3.12 4.34 15.96
CA MET A 165 3.88 3.11 15.77
C MET A 165 4.87 2.86 16.91
N ILE A 166 5.53 3.90 17.43
CA ILE A 166 6.42 3.79 18.59
C ILE A 166 5.64 3.37 19.85
N GLU A 167 4.44 3.93 20.06
CA GLU A 167 3.55 3.55 21.17
C GLU A 167 3.12 2.06 21.10
N LEU A 168 3.04 1.50 19.87
CA LEU A 168 2.78 0.08 19.59
C LEU A 168 4.03 -0.82 19.69
N GLY A 169 5.18 -0.26 20.11
CA GLY A 169 6.40 -1.01 20.35
C GLY A 169 7.33 -1.16 19.15
N TYR A 170 7.11 -0.38 18.08
CA TYR A 170 8.05 -0.35 16.94
C TYR A 170 9.18 0.66 17.17
N THR A 171 10.37 0.32 16.73
CA THR A 171 11.41 1.31 16.44
C THR A 171 11.12 1.97 15.10
N SER A 172 11.52 3.23 14.91
CA SER A 172 11.26 3.97 13.68
C SER A 172 12.53 4.53 13.08
N SER A 173 12.63 4.51 11.76
CA SER A 173 13.62 5.25 11.00
C SER A 173 12.95 5.91 9.79
N GLN A 174 13.58 6.95 9.28
CA GLN A 174 13.08 7.74 8.17
C GLN A 174 14.23 8.13 7.27
N GLN A 175 14.05 7.92 5.96
CA GLN A 175 15.08 8.28 4.99
C GLN A 175 14.45 8.86 3.72
N LYS A 176 15.13 9.80 3.09
CA LYS A 176 14.80 10.26 1.74
C LYS A 176 15.24 9.21 0.72
N ILE A 177 14.50 9.06 -0.36
CA ILE A 177 14.91 8.20 -1.47
C ILE A 177 16.10 8.87 -2.18
N ALA A 178 17.21 8.12 -2.29
CA ALA A 178 18.47 8.67 -2.81
C ALA A 178 18.50 8.81 -4.34
N ASN A 179 17.83 7.89 -5.06
CA ASN A 179 17.72 7.92 -6.52
C ASN A 179 16.27 8.14 -6.93
N THR A 180 16.01 9.23 -7.61
CA THR A 180 14.70 9.65 -8.08
C THR A 180 14.63 9.86 -9.60
N ASP A 181 15.61 9.37 -10.37
CA ASP A 181 15.71 9.58 -11.82
C ASP A 181 14.49 9.06 -12.59
N TYR A 182 13.75 8.11 -11.99
CA TYR A 182 12.51 7.54 -12.52
C TYR A 182 11.24 8.29 -12.07
N LEU A 183 11.39 9.34 -11.26
CA LEU A 183 10.31 10.18 -10.74
C LEU A 183 10.37 11.58 -11.36
N PRO A 184 9.25 12.33 -11.39
CA PRO A 184 9.29 13.74 -11.76
C PRO A 184 10.22 14.54 -10.83
N GLU A 185 10.99 15.49 -11.37
CA GLU A 185 11.92 16.33 -10.59
C GLU A 185 11.27 17.05 -9.41
N THR A 186 9.97 17.37 -9.52
CA THR A 186 9.20 18.03 -8.46
C THR A 186 8.67 17.10 -7.39
N PHE A 187 8.76 15.77 -7.59
CA PHE A 187 8.27 14.81 -6.62
C PHE A 187 9.31 14.52 -5.54
N SER A 188 8.88 14.58 -4.30
CA SER A 188 9.69 14.17 -3.15
C SER A 188 8.88 13.25 -2.24
N CYS A 189 9.53 12.28 -1.67
CA CYS A 189 8.92 11.36 -0.70
C CYS A 189 9.95 10.86 0.30
N GLN A 190 9.45 10.24 1.35
CA GLN A 190 10.22 9.64 2.41
C GLN A 190 9.83 8.17 2.54
N VAL A 191 10.80 7.33 2.85
CA VAL A 191 10.57 5.96 3.30
C VAL A 191 10.53 5.98 4.82
N LEU A 192 9.38 5.65 5.37
CA LEU A 192 9.17 5.45 6.79
C LEU A 192 9.30 3.95 7.06
N GLN A 193 10.26 3.57 7.90
CA GLN A 193 10.47 2.17 8.26
C GLN A 193 10.25 1.99 9.75
N TYR A 194 9.52 0.93 10.08
CA TYR A 194 9.23 0.57 11.46
C TYR A 194 9.57 -0.91 11.63
N TYR A 195 10.18 -1.24 12.76
CA TYR A 195 10.57 -2.59 13.07
C TYR A 195 10.21 -2.97 14.50
N ARG A 196 9.61 -4.15 14.67
CA ARG A 196 9.27 -4.75 15.97
C ARG A 196 9.87 -6.15 16.06
N GLN A 197 10.46 -6.47 17.23
CA GLN A 197 10.97 -7.79 17.62
C GLN A 197 10.16 -8.35 18.78
#